data_bc85bfcd2f7bcf300a0afff50bf9e555
#
_entry.id   bc85bfcd2f7bcf300a0afff50bf9e555
#
_cell.length_a   1.000
_cell.length_b   1.000
_cell.length_c   1.000
_cell.angle_alpha   90.00
_cell.angle_beta   90.00
_cell.angle_gamma   90.00
#
_symmetry.space_group_name_H-M   'P 1'
#
loop_
_entity.id
_entity.type
_entity.pdbx_description
1 polymer ?
#
loop_
_entity_poly.entity_id
_entity_poly.type
_entity_poly.pdbx_seq_one_letter_code
_entity_poly.pdbx_strand_id
1 'polypeptide(L)'
;MACGPVLTVCEENRWSFVLTFKPGRTPALWADFQGLLQLSPQNRLTRILPDQTRQSFRWANDLSYTDSEGRTHILHALICEETRQGETQTFAWITNKRLSAANVGSVADYGGRVRFKIENQGFNIQKNSGLNMEHAYSLGPDTLKCFYYLLQIAHLFLQMLEMGSLLRQLARQYHSTPIGLFGSLKNIAEFLLDCFRYFRMEAEVFHPAGAFQIRLADSS
;
A
#
# COMPACT_ATOMS: atom_id res chain seq x y z
N MET A 1 8.33 -0.17 11.73
CA MET A 1 9.37 -0.16 12.78
C MET A 1 10.61 -0.79 12.16
N ALA A 2 11.71 -0.04 12.00
CA ALA A 2 12.98 -0.64 11.60
C ALA A 2 13.49 -1.43 12.80
N CYS A 3 13.42 -2.73 12.74
CA CYS A 3 14.02 -3.61 13.74
C CYS A 3 14.97 -4.58 13.02
N GLY A 4 16.09 -4.92 13.65
CA GLY A 4 17.15 -5.74 13.08
C GLY A 4 16.63 -6.99 12.35
N PRO A 5 15.76 -7.80 12.94
CA PRO A 5 15.23 -9.00 12.27
C PRO A 5 14.55 -8.73 10.94
N VAL A 6 13.83 -7.62 10.79
CA VAL A 6 13.18 -7.26 9.51
C VAL A 6 14.23 -6.87 8.48
N LEU A 7 15.26 -6.12 8.87
CA LEU A 7 16.34 -5.73 7.97
C LEU A 7 17.11 -6.96 7.49
N THR A 8 17.43 -7.89 8.39
CA THR A 8 18.10 -9.15 8.09
C THR A 8 17.31 -9.97 7.06
N VAL A 9 16.01 -10.18 7.29
CA VAL A 9 15.14 -10.92 6.36
C VAL A 9 15.11 -10.26 4.98
N CYS A 10 15.04 -8.92 4.92
CA CYS A 10 15.07 -8.21 3.65
C CYS A 10 16.42 -8.39 2.92
N GLU A 11 17.53 -8.33 3.64
CA GLU A 11 18.87 -8.52 3.07
C GLU A 11 19.07 -9.95 2.55
N GLU A 12 18.72 -10.96 3.34
CA GLU A 12 18.82 -12.38 2.98
C GLU A 12 18.00 -12.72 1.72
N ASN A 13 16.83 -12.11 1.58
CA ASN A 13 15.97 -12.33 0.42
C ASN A 13 16.19 -11.31 -0.72
N ARG A 14 17.17 -10.42 -0.60
CA ARG A 14 17.44 -9.34 -1.56
C ARG A 14 16.23 -8.45 -1.84
N TRP A 15 15.39 -8.25 -0.83
CA TRP A 15 14.23 -7.37 -0.94
C TRP A 15 14.63 -5.92 -0.73
N SER A 16 14.10 -5.04 -1.56
CA SER A 16 14.19 -3.61 -1.33
C SER A 16 13.11 -3.18 -0.34
N PHE A 17 13.45 -2.31 0.59
CA PHE A 17 12.49 -1.78 1.55
C PHE A 17 12.55 -0.25 1.64
N VAL A 18 11.43 0.34 2.06
CA VAL A 18 11.35 1.73 2.50
C VAL A 18 10.54 1.75 3.79
N LEU A 19 11.18 2.18 4.89
CA LEU A 19 10.58 2.19 6.22
C LEU A 19 10.51 3.63 6.74
N THR A 20 9.45 3.95 7.48
CA THR A 20 9.32 5.27 8.12
C THR A 20 10.43 5.47 9.14
N PHE A 21 11.08 6.60 9.06
CA PHE A 21 12.16 7.01 9.95
C PHE A 21 11.69 8.13 10.87
N LYS A 22 11.73 7.89 12.19
CA LYS A 22 11.28 8.86 13.20
C LYS A 22 12.39 9.09 14.24
N PRO A 23 12.64 10.35 14.64
CA PRO A 23 13.70 10.70 15.62
C PRO A 23 13.63 9.89 16.90
N GLY A 24 12.43 9.74 17.48
CA GLY A 24 12.24 9.07 18.76
C GLY A 24 12.34 7.53 18.75
N ARG A 25 12.50 6.92 17.58
CA ARG A 25 12.59 5.44 17.44
C ARG A 25 14.03 4.94 17.37
N THR A 26 14.90 5.69 16.73
CA THR A 26 16.33 5.38 16.55
C THR A 26 17.12 6.68 16.66
N PRO A 27 17.26 7.27 17.87
CA PRO A 27 17.81 8.62 18.05
C PRO A 27 19.27 8.72 17.60
N ALA A 28 20.10 7.71 17.85
CA ALA A 28 21.48 7.71 17.39
C ALA A 28 21.57 7.75 15.85
N LEU A 29 20.88 6.85 15.17
CA LEU A 29 20.85 6.82 13.70
C LEU A 29 20.28 8.14 13.12
N TRP A 30 19.33 8.76 13.80
CA TRP A 30 18.79 10.06 13.41
C TRP A 30 19.84 11.17 13.53
N ALA A 31 20.63 11.19 14.62
CA ALA A 31 21.71 12.15 14.81
C ALA A 31 22.81 11.99 13.73
N ASP A 32 23.20 10.75 13.43
CA ASP A 32 24.16 10.45 12.35
C ASP A 32 23.63 10.94 11.00
N PHE A 33 22.35 10.68 10.71
CA PHE A 33 21.71 11.18 9.50
C PHE A 33 21.77 12.72 9.41
N GLN A 34 21.44 13.43 10.48
CA GLN A 34 21.49 14.90 10.50
C GLN A 34 22.93 15.42 10.30
N GLY A 35 23.90 14.76 10.91
CA GLY A 35 25.33 15.08 10.72
C GLY A 35 25.78 14.91 9.25
N LEU A 36 25.39 13.79 8.63
CA LEU A 36 25.72 13.52 7.23
C LEU A 36 25.04 14.49 6.25
N LEU A 37 23.81 14.95 6.56
CA LEU A 37 23.15 15.98 5.76
C LEU A 37 23.90 17.32 5.75
N GLN A 38 24.55 17.66 6.86
CA GLN A 38 25.40 18.88 6.94
C GLN A 38 26.68 18.73 6.11
N LEU A 39 27.25 17.53 6.10
CA LEU A 39 28.48 17.22 5.35
C LEU A 39 28.24 17.07 3.84
N SER A 40 27.00 16.88 3.43
CA SER A 40 26.63 16.63 2.02
C SER A 40 25.52 17.57 1.54
N PRO A 41 25.76 18.89 1.52
CA PRO A 41 24.74 19.89 1.15
C PRO A 41 24.28 19.76 -0.32
N GLN A 42 25.07 19.11 -1.19
CA GLN A 42 24.72 18.81 -2.58
C GLN A 42 23.63 17.74 -2.72
N ASN A 43 23.42 16.91 -1.71
CA ASN A 43 22.38 15.86 -1.69
C ASN A 43 21.01 16.46 -1.45
N ARG A 44 20.55 17.26 -2.41
CA ARG A 44 19.23 17.91 -2.38
C ARG A 44 18.57 17.92 -3.74
N LEU A 45 17.26 17.84 -3.73
CA LEU A 45 16.41 17.96 -4.93
C LEU A 45 15.14 18.70 -4.55
N THR A 46 14.75 19.66 -5.36
CA THR A 46 13.44 20.32 -5.22
C THR A 46 12.64 20.12 -6.49
N ARG A 47 11.35 19.77 -6.35
CA ARG A 47 10.41 19.69 -7.47
C ARG A 47 9.06 20.29 -7.08
N ILE A 48 8.28 20.65 -8.09
CA ILE A 48 6.91 21.13 -7.95
C ILE A 48 6.02 20.10 -8.65
N LEU A 49 5.02 19.61 -7.93
CA LEU A 49 4.03 18.69 -8.47
C LEU A 49 2.95 19.44 -9.27
N PRO A 50 2.16 18.75 -10.12
CA PRO A 50 1.09 19.39 -10.92
C PRO A 50 0.05 20.15 -10.07
N ASP A 51 -0.17 19.72 -8.82
CA ASP A 51 -1.08 20.37 -7.85
C ASP A 51 -0.44 21.55 -7.09
N GLN A 52 0.69 22.07 -7.57
CA GLN A 52 1.49 23.15 -6.99
C GLN A 52 2.15 22.80 -5.64
N THR A 53 2.13 21.52 -5.22
CA THR A 53 2.84 21.09 -4.03
C THR A 53 4.35 21.13 -4.28
N ARG A 54 5.07 21.90 -3.45
CA ARG A 54 6.53 21.96 -3.48
C ARG A 54 7.10 20.87 -2.59
N GLN A 55 7.97 20.04 -3.15
CA GLN A 55 8.71 19.02 -2.42
C GLN A 55 10.21 19.33 -2.43
N SER A 56 10.81 19.32 -1.24
CA SER A 56 12.24 19.48 -1.05
C SER A 56 12.80 18.22 -0.39
N PHE A 57 13.69 17.53 -1.08
CA PHE A 57 14.34 16.30 -0.63
C PHE A 57 15.77 16.60 -0.19
N ARG A 58 16.19 15.97 0.91
CA ARG A 58 17.58 15.84 1.32
C ARG A 58 17.85 14.38 1.70
N TRP A 59 19.01 13.87 1.39
CA TRP A 59 19.34 12.46 1.69
C TRP A 59 20.80 12.30 2.09
N ALA A 60 21.05 11.22 2.82
CA ALA A 60 22.38 10.74 3.13
C ALA A 60 22.45 9.23 2.85
N ASN A 61 23.60 8.80 2.39
CA ASN A 61 23.90 7.41 2.11
C ASN A 61 24.88 6.85 3.14
N ASP A 62 24.94 5.51 3.19
CA ASP A 62 25.95 4.76 3.94
C ASP A 62 25.89 5.00 5.46
N LEU A 63 24.66 5.10 6.02
CA LEU A 63 24.47 5.11 7.47
C LEU A 63 24.66 3.69 8.02
N SER A 64 25.50 3.57 9.02
CA SER A 64 25.71 2.30 9.73
C SER A 64 24.73 2.17 10.88
N TYR A 65 23.98 1.08 10.91
CA TYR A 65 23.06 0.76 12.00
C TYR A 65 23.36 -0.62 12.56
N THR A 66 23.73 -0.69 13.84
CA THR A 66 23.93 -1.96 14.53
C THR A 66 22.66 -2.29 15.32
N ASP A 67 22.11 -3.47 15.07
CA ASP A 67 20.90 -3.94 15.73
C ASP A 67 21.19 -4.53 17.12
N SER A 68 20.12 -4.99 17.81
CA SER A 68 20.23 -5.61 19.14
C SER A 68 20.95 -6.96 19.16
N GLU A 69 21.13 -7.58 18.00
CA GLU A 69 21.87 -8.85 17.85
C GLU A 69 23.34 -8.61 17.47
N GLY A 70 23.78 -7.34 17.40
CA GLY A 70 25.14 -6.95 17.04
C GLY A 70 25.42 -7.00 15.52
N ARG A 71 24.39 -7.17 14.68
CA ARG A 71 24.55 -7.14 13.21
C ARG A 71 24.53 -5.71 12.73
N THR A 72 25.43 -5.41 11.80
CA THR A 72 25.55 -4.08 11.19
C THR A 72 24.90 -4.06 9.83
N HIS A 73 23.96 -3.12 9.64
CA HIS A 73 23.24 -2.86 8.40
C HIS A 73 23.66 -1.53 7.81
N ILE A 74 23.86 -1.47 6.49
CA ILE A 74 24.11 -0.23 5.78
C ILE A 74 22.81 0.30 5.22
N LEU A 75 22.41 1.47 5.68
CA LEU A 75 21.16 2.11 5.35
C LEU A 75 21.37 3.44 4.62
N HIS A 76 20.37 3.87 3.91
CA HIS A 76 20.32 5.18 3.28
C HIS A 76 19.04 5.87 3.79
N ALA A 77 19.13 7.16 4.08
CA ALA A 77 18.00 7.90 4.63
C ALA A 77 17.65 9.12 3.79
N LEU A 78 16.38 9.44 3.70
CA LEU A 78 15.88 10.66 3.07
C LEU A 78 14.84 11.35 3.94
N ILE A 79 14.80 12.66 3.80
CA ILE A 79 13.77 13.53 4.35
C ILE A 79 13.14 14.32 3.20
N CYS A 80 11.83 14.46 3.24
CA CYS A 80 11.04 15.24 2.29
C CYS A 80 10.23 16.29 3.07
N GLU A 81 10.48 17.55 2.79
CA GLU A 81 9.66 18.66 3.24
C GLU A 81 8.69 18.99 2.11
N GLU A 82 7.42 18.94 2.40
CA GLU A 82 6.34 19.16 1.44
C GLU A 82 5.52 20.35 1.87
N THR A 83 5.50 21.38 1.03
CA THR A 83 4.75 22.61 1.28
C THR A 83 3.59 22.69 0.32
N ARG A 84 2.38 22.78 0.87
CA ARG A 84 1.12 22.94 0.15
C ARG A 84 0.29 24.02 0.83
N GLN A 85 -0.16 25.03 0.07
CA GLN A 85 -0.99 26.11 0.58
C GLN A 85 -0.42 26.82 1.84
N GLY A 86 0.90 26.91 1.94
CA GLY A 86 1.59 27.52 3.08
C GLY A 86 1.85 26.59 4.26
N GLU A 87 1.26 25.40 4.29
CA GLU A 87 1.54 24.38 5.29
C GLU A 87 2.71 23.50 4.85
N THR A 88 3.61 23.20 5.80
CA THR A 88 4.76 22.33 5.55
C THR A 88 4.66 21.06 6.40
N GLN A 89 4.72 19.93 5.74
CA GLN A 89 4.80 18.62 6.38
C GLN A 89 6.14 17.96 6.08
N THR A 90 6.68 17.26 7.07
CA THR A 90 7.98 16.60 6.96
C THR A 90 7.81 15.09 7.07
N PHE A 91 8.37 14.39 6.10
CA PHE A 91 8.39 12.94 6.02
C PHE A 91 9.84 12.46 5.97
N ALA A 92 10.15 11.35 6.65
CA ALA A 92 11.47 10.75 6.56
C ALA A 92 11.38 9.23 6.46
N TRP A 93 12.28 8.64 5.69
CA TRP A 93 12.35 7.21 5.46
C TRP A 93 13.79 6.72 5.43
N ILE A 94 13.96 5.44 5.74
CA ILE A 94 15.20 4.68 5.51
C ILE A 94 14.95 3.59 4.49
N THR A 95 16.00 3.23 3.76
CA THR A 95 15.97 2.22 2.69
C THR A 95 17.35 1.56 2.56
N ASN A 96 17.39 0.37 1.97
CA ASN A 96 18.64 -0.25 1.52
C ASN A 96 19.02 0.15 0.07
N LYS A 97 18.19 0.96 -0.61
CA LYS A 97 18.53 1.49 -1.94
C LYS A 97 19.37 2.75 -1.82
N ARG A 98 20.56 2.76 -2.46
CA ARG A 98 21.38 3.97 -2.54
C ARG A 98 20.63 5.11 -3.21
N LEU A 99 20.63 6.26 -2.57
CA LEU A 99 19.86 7.43 -2.98
C LEU A 99 20.67 8.38 -3.85
N SER A 100 20.00 8.97 -4.81
CA SER A 100 20.52 9.97 -5.76
C SER A 100 19.43 10.93 -6.18
N ALA A 101 19.79 12.03 -6.84
CA ALA A 101 18.81 12.95 -7.41
C ALA A 101 17.86 12.29 -8.41
N ALA A 102 18.31 11.22 -9.10
CA ALA A 102 17.51 10.49 -10.08
C ALA A 102 16.41 9.60 -9.44
N ASN A 103 16.61 9.12 -8.21
CA ASN A 103 15.70 8.13 -7.62
C ASN A 103 15.01 8.56 -6.31
N VAL A 104 15.51 9.61 -5.62
CA VAL A 104 14.99 10.01 -4.31
C VAL A 104 13.49 10.31 -4.33
N GLY A 105 12.99 10.98 -5.38
CA GLY A 105 11.58 11.25 -5.57
C GLY A 105 10.75 9.97 -5.74
N SER A 106 11.22 9.03 -6.58
CA SER A 106 10.54 7.75 -6.81
C SER A 106 10.52 6.88 -5.54
N VAL A 107 11.60 6.85 -4.77
CA VAL A 107 11.65 6.13 -3.49
C VAL A 107 10.65 6.68 -2.50
N ALA A 108 10.50 8.02 -2.42
CA ALA A 108 9.49 8.65 -1.57
C ALA A 108 8.06 8.33 -2.04
N ASP A 109 7.76 8.46 -3.35
CA ASP A 109 6.40 8.33 -3.89
C ASP A 109 5.92 6.88 -3.90
N TYR A 110 6.74 5.96 -4.42
CA TYR A 110 6.36 4.56 -4.63
C TYR A 110 6.75 3.64 -3.45
N GLY A 111 7.66 4.08 -2.58
CA GLY A 111 8.06 3.36 -1.37
C GLY A 111 7.42 3.95 -0.12
N GLY A 112 7.81 5.15 0.25
CA GLY A 112 7.46 5.78 1.52
C GLY A 112 5.97 6.09 1.67
N ARG A 113 5.33 6.62 0.62
CA ARG A 113 3.93 7.04 0.63
C ARG A 113 2.95 5.90 0.43
N VAL A 114 3.39 4.78 -0.15
CA VAL A 114 2.51 3.61 -0.40
C VAL A 114 1.99 3.01 0.91
N ARG A 115 2.73 3.13 2.01
CA ARG A 115 2.25 2.69 3.33
C ARG A 115 0.92 3.33 3.73
N PHE A 116 0.73 4.62 3.42
CA PHE A 116 -0.53 5.31 3.68
C PHE A 116 -1.72 4.68 2.92
N LYS A 117 -1.47 4.16 1.72
CA LYS A 117 -2.49 3.44 0.94
C LYS A 117 -2.88 2.13 1.59
N ILE A 118 -1.96 1.41 2.25
CA ILE A 118 -2.28 0.17 2.98
C ILE A 118 -3.26 0.47 4.11
N GLU A 119 -3.04 1.53 4.87
CA GLU A 119 -3.93 1.92 5.96
C GLU A 119 -5.29 2.41 5.45
N ASN A 120 -5.30 3.31 4.46
CA ASN A 120 -6.53 3.96 4.01
C ASN A 120 -7.29 3.18 2.93
N GLN A 121 -6.62 2.50 2.03
CA GLN A 121 -7.25 1.72 0.95
C GLN A 121 -7.34 0.22 1.28
N GLY A 122 -6.54 -0.28 2.23
CA GLY A 122 -6.62 -1.64 2.71
C GLY A 122 -7.47 -1.74 3.97
N PHE A 123 -6.87 -1.49 5.11
CA PHE A 123 -7.52 -1.71 6.41
C PHE A 123 -8.77 -0.84 6.63
N ASN A 124 -8.77 0.40 6.19
CA ASN A 124 -9.94 1.27 6.33
C ASN A 124 -11.14 0.74 5.52
N ILE A 125 -10.91 0.24 4.32
CA ILE A 125 -11.95 -0.40 3.52
C ILE A 125 -12.46 -1.67 4.22
N GLN A 126 -11.55 -2.51 4.73
CA GLN A 126 -11.93 -3.73 5.43
C GLN A 126 -12.73 -3.47 6.72
N LYS A 127 -12.45 -2.35 7.39
CA LYS A 127 -13.18 -1.94 8.59
C LYS A 127 -14.54 -1.30 8.28
N ASN A 128 -14.56 -0.36 7.34
CA ASN A 128 -15.66 0.60 7.20
C ASN A 128 -16.52 0.39 5.94
N SER A 129 -16.12 -0.50 5.02
CA SER A 129 -16.83 -0.72 3.75
C SER A 129 -17.58 -2.05 3.66
N GLY A 130 -18.07 -2.56 4.79
CA GLY A 130 -18.97 -3.73 4.85
C GLY A 130 -18.28 -5.06 5.07
N LEU A 131 -16.93 -5.13 5.12
CA LEU A 131 -16.21 -6.36 5.43
C LEU A 131 -16.08 -6.63 6.94
N ASN A 132 -16.47 -5.68 7.79
CA ASN A 132 -16.59 -5.80 9.24
C ASN A 132 -15.34 -6.40 9.94
N MET A 133 -14.15 -6.00 9.51
CA MET A 133 -12.88 -6.53 10.04
C MET A 133 -12.75 -6.40 11.56
N GLU A 134 -13.44 -5.44 12.18
CA GLU A 134 -13.37 -5.20 13.63
C GLU A 134 -14.19 -6.21 14.44
N HIS A 135 -15.06 -6.98 13.81
CA HIS A 135 -15.86 -7.99 14.50
C HIS A 135 -15.17 -9.35 14.44
N ALA A 136 -14.71 -9.81 15.60
CA ALA A 136 -14.19 -11.16 15.74
C ALA A 136 -15.37 -12.15 15.79
N TYR A 137 -15.53 -12.97 14.76
CA TYR A 137 -16.56 -14.02 14.73
C TYR A 137 -16.24 -15.22 15.64
N SER A 138 -15.02 -15.28 16.17
CA SER A 138 -14.59 -16.29 17.11
C SER A 138 -13.37 -15.80 17.89
N LEU A 139 -13.26 -16.26 19.13
CA LEU A 139 -12.09 -16.01 20.01
C LEU A 139 -11.00 -17.06 19.84
N GLY A 140 -11.25 -18.15 19.12
CA GLY A 140 -10.26 -19.18 18.85
C GLY A 140 -9.18 -18.70 17.87
N PRO A 141 -7.88 -18.88 18.15
CA PRO A 141 -6.80 -18.36 17.32
C PRO A 141 -6.81 -18.87 15.88
N ASP A 142 -7.16 -20.14 15.67
CA ASP A 142 -7.22 -20.72 14.34
C ASP A 142 -8.46 -20.27 13.57
N THR A 143 -9.60 -20.15 14.25
CA THR A 143 -10.84 -19.64 13.65
C THR A 143 -10.67 -18.16 13.26
N LEU A 144 -9.99 -17.38 14.10
CA LEU A 144 -9.68 -15.98 13.78
C LEU A 144 -8.78 -15.86 12.53
N LYS A 145 -7.77 -16.73 12.41
CA LYS A 145 -6.92 -16.78 11.21
C LYS A 145 -7.71 -17.15 9.95
N CYS A 146 -8.53 -18.20 10.03
CA CYS A 146 -9.38 -18.60 8.92
C CYS A 146 -10.32 -17.47 8.49
N PHE A 147 -10.98 -16.81 9.44
CA PHE A 147 -11.82 -15.65 9.16
C PHE A 147 -11.06 -14.52 8.48
N TYR A 148 -9.86 -14.19 9.01
CA TYR A 148 -9.03 -13.16 8.41
C TYR A 148 -8.64 -13.49 6.97
N TYR A 149 -8.25 -14.72 6.67
CA TYR A 149 -7.93 -15.13 5.30
C TYR A 149 -9.15 -15.07 4.36
N LEU A 150 -10.32 -15.50 4.83
CA LEU A 150 -11.56 -15.38 4.05
C LEU A 150 -11.90 -13.91 3.77
N LEU A 151 -11.70 -13.03 4.74
CA LEU A 151 -11.88 -11.58 4.57
C LEU A 151 -10.90 -11.00 3.54
N GLN A 152 -9.63 -11.44 3.55
CA GLN A 152 -8.65 -11.01 2.55
C GLN A 152 -9.04 -11.48 1.14
N ILE A 153 -9.52 -12.72 1.01
CA ILE A 153 -10.02 -13.26 -0.25
C ILE A 153 -11.23 -12.46 -0.75
N ALA A 154 -12.21 -12.19 0.12
CA ALA A 154 -13.37 -11.37 -0.21
C ALA A 154 -12.97 -9.95 -0.65
N HIS A 155 -12.03 -9.32 0.05
CA HIS A 155 -11.50 -8.01 -0.33
C HIS A 155 -10.81 -8.05 -1.70
N LEU A 156 -10.02 -9.08 -1.97
CA LEU A 156 -9.38 -9.28 -3.28
C LEU A 156 -10.43 -9.40 -4.40
N PHE A 157 -11.48 -10.19 -4.19
CA PHE A 157 -12.57 -10.31 -5.16
C PHE A 157 -13.25 -8.97 -5.42
N LEU A 158 -13.55 -8.19 -4.39
CA LEU A 158 -14.13 -6.85 -4.55
C LEU A 158 -13.21 -5.92 -5.35
N GLN A 159 -11.90 -5.94 -5.08
CA GLN A 159 -10.93 -5.17 -5.86
C GLN A 159 -10.87 -5.63 -7.33
N MET A 160 -10.88 -6.94 -7.57
CA MET A 160 -10.90 -7.49 -8.94
C MET A 160 -12.15 -7.08 -9.70
N LEU A 161 -13.29 -7.01 -9.05
CA LEU A 161 -14.55 -6.54 -9.65
C LEU A 161 -14.53 -5.03 -9.92
N GLU A 162 -14.09 -4.23 -8.95
CA GLU A 162 -13.96 -2.79 -9.09
C GLU A 162 -12.98 -2.40 -10.20
N MET A 163 -11.82 -3.07 -10.22
CA MET A 163 -10.73 -2.78 -11.16
C MET A 163 -10.86 -3.56 -12.47
N GLY A 164 -11.68 -4.59 -12.50
CA GLY A 164 -11.90 -5.47 -13.65
C GLY A 164 -12.71 -4.83 -14.78
N SER A 165 -12.79 -5.54 -15.90
CA SER A 165 -13.50 -5.06 -17.08
C SER A 165 -15.02 -5.18 -16.96
N LEU A 166 -15.55 -6.17 -16.24
CA LEU A 166 -16.96 -6.50 -16.19
C LEU A 166 -17.82 -5.33 -15.66
N LEU A 167 -17.58 -4.92 -14.41
CA LEU A 167 -18.34 -3.80 -13.82
C LEU A 167 -18.02 -2.47 -14.48
N ARG A 168 -16.80 -2.30 -15.02
CA ARG A 168 -16.46 -1.10 -15.79
C ARG A 168 -17.19 -1.01 -17.12
N GLN A 169 -17.41 -2.12 -17.82
CA GLN A 169 -18.22 -2.14 -19.03
C GLN A 169 -19.66 -1.78 -18.73
N LEU A 170 -20.24 -2.38 -17.69
CA LEU A 170 -21.57 -2.03 -17.23
C LEU A 170 -21.69 -0.55 -16.85
N ALA A 171 -20.77 -0.05 -16.03
CA ALA A 171 -20.78 1.35 -15.60
C ALA A 171 -20.63 2.34 -16.76
N ARG A 172 -19.84 2.00 -17.78
CA ARG A 172 -19.70 2.83 -19.00
C ARG A 172 -21.00 2.98 -19.77
N GLN A 173 -21.87 1.96 -19.81
CA GLN A 173 -23.20 2.04 -20.44
C GLN A 173 -24.06 3.13 -19.79
N TYR A 174 -23.81 3.40 -18.51
CA TYR A 174 -24.50 4.43 -17.73
C TYR A 174 -23.66 5.69 -17.50
N HIS A 175 -22.59 5.88 -18.28
CA HIS A 175 -21.64 7.02 -18.16
C HIS A 175 -21.10 7.21 -16.72
N SER A 176 -20.83 6.11 -16.00
CA SER A 176 -20.44 6.11 -14.61
C SER A 176 -19.19 5.27 -14.34
N THR A 177 -18.75 5.24 -13.08
CA THR A 177 -17.78 4.28 -12.54
C THR A 177 -18.53 3.17 -11.79
N PRO A 178 -17.90 1.99 -11.50
CA PRO A 178 -18.56 0.97 -10.69
C PRO A 178 -19.07 1.50 -9.35
N ILE A 179 -18.25 2.27 -8.62
CA ILE A 179 -18.67 2.89 -7.36
C ILE A 179 -19.76 3.95 -7.60
N GLY A 180 -19.67 4.73 -8.66
CA GLY A 180 -20.71 5.70 -9.03
C GLY A 180 -22.06 5.04 -9.34
N LEU A 181 -22.04 3.86 -9.98
CA LEU A 181 -23.25 3.11 -10.31
C LEU A 181 -23.89 2.45 -9.08
N PHE A 182 -23.10 1.83 -8.21
CA PHE A 182 -23.59 1.10 -7.03
C PHE A 182 -23.59 1.95 -5.75
N GLY A 183 -22.96 3.14 -5.76
CA GLY A 183 -22.86 4.05 -4.63
C GLY A 183 -21.78 3.69 -3.62
N SER A 184 -21.50 2.41 -3.40
CA SER A 184 -20.45 1.97 -2.45
C SER A 184 -19.94 0.55 -2.74
N LEU A 185 -18.76 0.22 -2.22
CA LEU A 185 -18.25 -1.17 -2.24
C LEU A 185 -19.16 -2.14 -1.49
N LYS A 186 -19.83 -1.68 -0.43
CA LYS A 186 -20.80 -2.47 0.33
C LYS A 186 -21.96 -2.89 -0.58
N ASN A 187 -22.51 -1.98 -1.34
CA ASN A 187 -23.61 -2.27 -2.27
C ASN A 187 -23.17 -3.23 -3.39
N ILE A 188 -21.93 -3.11 -3.88
CA ILE A 188 -21.36 -4.08 -4.82
C ILE A 188 -21.32 -5.47 -4.18
N ALA A 189 -20.88 -5.58 -2.93
CA ALA A 189 -20.82 -6.84 -2.20
C ALA A 189 -22.23 -7.43 -1.98
N GLU A 190 -23.21 -6.62 -1.61
CA GLU A 190 -24.61 -7.04 -1.45
C GLU A 190 -25.20 -7.52 -2.78
N PHE A 191 -24.98 -6.78 -3.86
CA PHE A 191 -25.39 -7.19 -5.21
C PHE A 191 -24.79 -8.55 -5.62
N LEU A 192 -23.51 -8.77 -5.33
CA LEU A 192 -22.87 -10.07 -5.60
C LEU A 192 -23.48 -11.20 -4.78
N LEU A 193 -23.73 -10.96 -3.49
CA LEU A 193 -24.39 -11.95 -2.64
C LEU A 193 -25.78 -12.32 -3.17
N ASP A 194 -26.52 -11.36 -3.66
CA ASP A 194 -27.82 -11.60 -4.29
C ASP A 194 -27.66 -12.37 -5.61
N CYS A 195 -26.68 -12.05 -6.42
CA CYS A 195 -26.36 -12.85 -7.59
C CYS A 195 -26.07 -14.31 -7.22
N PHE A 196 -25.26 -14.56 -6.19
CA PHE A 196 -24.97 -15.93 -5.72
C PHE A 196 -26.19 -16.64 -5.12
N ARG A 197 -27.11 -15.92 -4.51
CA ARG A 197 -28.36 -16.49 -3.94
C ARG A 197 -29.36 -16.90 -5.01
N TYR A 198 -29.48 -16.12 -6.05
CA TYR A 198 -30.57 -16.26 -7.02
C TYR A 198 -30.12 -16.81 -8.37
N PHE A 199 -28.82 -16.72 -8.69
CA PHE A 199 -28.28 -17.25 -9.93
C PHE A 199 -27.89 -18.72 -9.75
N ARG A 200 -28.59 -19.62 -10.44
CA ARG A 200 -28.21 -21.05 -10.49
C ARG A 200 -27.35 -21.27 -11.72
N MET A 201 -26.10 -21.66 -11.50
CA MET A 201 -25.23 -22.13 -12.57
C MET A 201 -25.30 -23.68 -12.61
N GLU A 202 -25.48 -24.23 -13.80
CA GLU A 202 -25.42 -25.68 -13.99
C GLU A 202 -23.98 -26.16 -13.78
N ALA A 203 -23.81 -27.35 -13.19
CA ALA A 203 -22.49 -27.90 -12.85
C ALA A 203 -21.56 -28.06 -14.06
N GLU A 204 -22.14 -28.19 -15.24
CA GLU A 204 -21.43 -28.33 -16.53
C GLU A 204 -20.63 -27.07 -16.94
N VAL A 205 -20.99 -25.91 -16.41
CA VAL A 205 -20.26 -24.64 -16.62
C VAL A 205 -18.88 -24.67 -15.94
N PHE A 206 -18.71 -25.52 -14.93
CA PHE A 206 -17.46 -25.66 -14.16
C PHE A 206 -16.53 -26.77 -14.68
N HIS A 207 -16.43 -26.95 -15.99
CA HIS A 207 -15.54 -27.97 -16.55
C HIS A 207 -14.07 -27.64 -16.25
N PRO A 208 -13.28 -28.53 -15.59
CA PRO A 208 -11.93 -28.22 -15.12
C PRO A 208 -10.89 -28.02 -16.22
N ALA A 209 -11.24 -28.20 -17.48
CA ALA A 209 -10.31 -28.18 -18.61
C ALA A 209 -10.35 -26.90 -19.46
N GLY A 210 -11.17 -25.91 -19.15
CA GLY A 210 -11.32 -24.68 -19.96
C GLY A 210 -11.23 -23.40 -19.16
N ALA A 211 -10.46 -22.42 -19.67
CA ALA A 211 -10.59 -21.05 -19.19
C ALA A 211 -11.98 -20.53 -19.56
N PHE A 212 -12.81 -20.21 -18.57
CA PHE A 212 -14.09 -19.54 -18.80
C PHE A 212 -13.95 -18.03 -18.66
N GLN A 213 -14.65 -17.30 -19.50
CA GLN A 213 -14.78 -15.85 -19.41
C GLN A 213 -16.20 -15.50 -18.98
N ILE A 214 -16.32 -14.73 -17.90
CA ILE A 214 -17.58 -14.12 -17.53
C ILE A 214 -17.78 -12.91 -18.45
N ARG A 215 -18.85 -12.91 -19.23
CA ARG A 215 -19.25 -11.78 -20.10
C ARG A 215 -20.65 -11.33 -19.70
N LEU A 216 -20.90 -10.03 -19.81
CA LEU A 216 -22.28 -9.55 -19.76
C LEU A 216 -22.98 -10.05 -21.01
N ALA A 217 -24.18 -10.63 -20.85
CA ALA A 217 -25.03 -10.95 -21.98
C ALA A 217 -25.40 -9.63 -22.68
N ASP A 218 -25.20 -9.58 -24.00
CA ASP A 218 -25.75 -8.48 -24.78
C ASP A 218 -27.26 -8.56 -24.68
N SER A 219 -27.86 -7.52 -24.12
CA SER A 219 -29.30 -7.35 -24.18
C SER A 219 -29.66 -7.01 -25.63
N SER A 220 -30.00 -8.05 -26.41
CA SER A 220 -30.66 -7.91 -27.70
C SER A 220 -32.10 -7.39 -27.53
#